data_1d3b7bc1e84e7c25ca23bf9b81663e8d
#
_entry.id   1d3b7bc1e84e7c25ca23bf9b81663e8d
#
_cell.length_a   1.000
_cell.length_b   1.000
_cell.length_c   1.000
_cell.angle_alpha   90.00
_cell.angle_beta   90.00
_cell.angle_gamma   90.00
#
_symmetry.space_group_name_H-M   'P 1'
#
loop_
_entity.id
_entity.type
_entity.pdbx_description
1 polymer ?
#
loop_
_entity_poly.entity_id
_entity_poly.type
_entity_poly.pdbx_seq_one_letter_code
_entity_poly.pdbx_strand_id
1 'polypeptide(L)'
;MGFSPRGGGRGGGGGGGRGFRGGGGGRGGGGRPSFGGKPSFGRGGGGGRGGGRGGGRGRGGKPGGFRGGANVVIEPHRHEGVFIARGKEDALVTLNFVPGSEVYGEKRISVENEGTKIEYRVWNPFRSKLAAAILGGVDHIYIGPGSKVLYLGAASGTTVSHVSDIVGPEGLVYAVEFSHRSGRDLINVAKKRTNVIPIIEDARHPHKYRMLVGMVDTVFADVAQPDQARIVAINAHHFLKNGGHFVISIKASCIDSTAQPEAVFAAEVKKLQADKLKPQEQITLEPYERDHAVVVGVYRPPPKQSS
;
A
#
# COMPACT_ATOMS: atom_id res chain seq x y z
N MET A 1 48.13 48.11 10.72
CA MET A 1 49.00 47.38 11.64
C MET A 1 48.43 45.98 11.70
N GLY A 2 48.85 44.97 11.02
CA GLY A 2 50.12 44.41 10.70
C GLY A 2 50.47 43.35 11.70
N PHE A 3 50.36 42.06 11.33
CA PHE A 3 51.43 41.07 11.41
C PHE A 3 50.86 39.64 11.28
N SER A 4 51.19 38.95 10.19
CA SER A 4 51.47 37.47 10.20
C SER A 4 52.91 37.23 10.56
N PRO A 5 53.33 36.05 11.04
CA PRO A 5 54.01 35.09 10.14
C PRO A 5 53.73 33.60 10.43
N ARG A 6 53.61 32.78 9.41
CA ARG A 6 54.55 31.75 8.83
C ARG A 6 55.44 30.94 9.80
N GLY A 7 55.33 29.61 9.63
CA GLY A 7 56.31 28.57 9.92
C GLY A 7 55.59 27.20 9.85
N GLY A 8 55.80 26.26 9.00
CA GLY A 8 57.01 25.78 8.33
C GLY A 8 57.57 24.56 9.08
N GLY A 9 57.26 23.34 8.57
CA GLY A 9 57.83 22.12 9.15
C GLY A 9 57.56 20.90 8.25
N ARG A 10 58.52 20.57 7.43
CA ARG A 10 58.62 19.35 6.60
C ARG A 10 59.21 18.19 7.43
N GLY A 11 58.86 16.98 7.03
CA GLY A 11 59.56 15.73 7.25
C GLY A 11 58.58 14.56 7.12
N GLY A 12 58.62 13.60 6.29
CA GLY A 12 59.77 13.04 5.54
C GLY A 12 59.97 11.59 6.00
N GLY A 13 59.86 10.62 5.08
CA GLY A 13 60.32 9.26 5.20
C GLY A 13 59.18 8.24 5.49
N GLY A 14 58.89 7.19 4.74
CA GLY A 14 59.74 6.45 3.82
C GLY A 14 59.79 4.98 4.19
N GLY A 15 59.57 4.09 3.23
CA GLY A 15 59.86 2.68 3.32
C GLY A 15 58.61 1.82 3.56
N GLY A 16 58.16 0.97 2.70
CA GLY A 16 58.89 0.07 1.83
C GLY A 16 58.63 -1.36 2.26
N GLY A 17 58.06 -2.12 1.34
CA GLY A 17 58.60 -3.42 1.14
C GLY A 17 57.65 -4.64 1.12
N ARG A 18 57.42 -5.14 -0.12
CA ARG A 18 57.38 -6.58 -0.48
C ARG A 18 56.28 -7.43 0.17
N GLY A 19 55.32 -8.06 -0.49
CA GLY A 19 55.49 -8.92 -1.64
C GLY A 19 55.72 -10.36 -1.24
N PHE A 20 54.61 -11.18 -1.27
CA PHE A 20 54.78 -12.62 -1.42
C PHE A 20 53.70 -13.19 -2.35
N ARG A 21 54.18 -13.79 -3.42
CA ARG A 21 53.50 -14.70 -4.33
C ARG A 21 53.51 -16.11 -3.73
N GLY A 22 52.53 -16.91 -4.09
CA GLY A 22 52.51 -18.36 -4.06
C GLY A 22 51.04 -18.81 -4.02
N GLY A 23 50.46 -19.45 -4.95
CA GLY A 23 50.93 -20.41 -5.88
C GLY A 23 50.42 -21.81 -5.47
N GLY A 24 49.64 -22.45 -6.38
CA GLY A 24 49.27 -23.84 -6.31
C GLY A 24 47.74 -23.99 -6.00
N GLY A 25 46.88 -24.50 -6.84
CA GLY A 25 47.01 -25.64 -7.75
C GLY A 25 46.36 -26.86 -7.12
N GLY A 26 45.13 -27.21 -7.54
CA GLY A 26 44.47 -28.42 -7.10
C GLY A 26 43.23 -28.74 -7.96
N ARG A 27 43.42 -29.49 -9.02
CA ARG A 27 42.39 -30.10 -9.84
C ARG A 27 41.84 -31.37 -9.13
N GLY A 28 40.55 -31.62 -9.31
CA GLY A 28 39.89 -32.91 -9.11
C GLY A 28 38.38 -32.65 -9.11
N GLY A 29 37.58 -33.04 -9.97
CA GLY A 29 37.52 -34.21 -10.82
C GLY A 29 36.47 -35.19 -10.25
N GLY A 30 35.37 -35.35 -10.99
CA GLY A 30 34.42 -36.43 -10.81
C GLY A 30 33.15 -36.04 -10.01
N GLY A 31 31.96 -36.32 -10.43
CA GLY A 31 31.37 -37.22 -11.34
C GLY A 31 29.86 -37.07 -11.26
N ARG A 32 29.21 -36.99 -12.39
CA ARG A 32 27.78 -37.26 -12.51
C ARG A 32 27.52 -38.75 -12.32
N PRO A 33 26.33 -39.15 -11.86
CA PRO A 33 25.62 -40.20 -12.53
C PRO A 33 24.23 -39.77 -13.01
N SER A 34 24.03 -39.97 -14.28
CA SER A 34 22.73 -40.09 -14.95
C SER A 34 22.28 -41.55 -14.81
N PHE A 35 21.03 -41.75 -14.44
CA PHE A 35 20.24 -42.96 -14.74
C PHE A 35 18.86 -42.41 -15.09
N GLY A 36 18.27 -42.61 -16.21
CA GLY A 36 18.24 -43.59 -17.24
C GLY A 36 17.33 -44.75 -16.84
N GLY A 37 16.06 -44.72 -17.29
CA GLY A 37 15.19 -45.84 -17.11
C GLY A 37 13.71 -45.55 -17.40
N LYS A 38 13.31 -45.55 -18.69
CA LYS A 38 11.97 -45.99 -19.08
C LYS A 38 11.94 -47.51 -19.09
N PRO A 39 10.78 -48.11 -18.83
CA PRO A 39 10.27 -49.08 -19.77
C PRO A 39 8.82 -48.85 -20.17
N SER A 40 8.60 -49.02 -21.46
CA SER A 40 7.34 -49.29 -22.11
C SER A 40 7.02 -50.78 -21.99
N PHE A 41 5.75 -51.12 -22.00
CA PHE A 41 5.07 -52.24 -22.66
C PHE A 41 3.82 -52.64 -21.90
N GLY A 42 2.74 -52.85 -22.65
CA GLY A 42 1.56 -53.54 -22.19
C GLY A 42 0.30 -53.28 -23.03
N ARG A 43 0.22 -53.87 -24.20
CA ARG A 43 -0.97 -54.01 -25.06
C ARG A 43 -1.96 -55.01 -24.47
N GLY A 44 -3.23 -54.70 -24.55
CA GLY A 44 -4.35 -55.64 -24.48
C GLY A 44 -5.63 -54.79 -24.42
N GLY A 45 -6.56 -54.72 -25.29
CA GLY A 45 -7.18 -55.73 -26.13
C GLY A 45 -8.55 -56.09 -25.53
N GLY A 46 -9.67 -55.58 -26.09
CA GLY A 46 -11.01 -56.04 -25.73
C GLY A 46 -12.03 -54.88 -25.72
N GLY A 47 -12.81 -54.76 -26.60
CA GLY A 47 -14.02 -54.68 -27.30
C GLY A 47 -15.25 -54.67 -26.39
N GLY A 48 -16.13 -53.67 -26.62
CA GLY A 48 -17.47 -53.56 -26.03
C GLY A 48 -18.26 -52.42 -26.66
N ARG A 49 -19.09 -52.74 -27.59
CA ARG A 49 -20.10 -51.86 -28.19
C ARG A 49 -21.21 -51.58 -27.17
N GLY A 50 -21.61 -50.34 -27.03
CA GLY A 50 -22.82 -49.93 -26.32
C GLY A 50 -23.14 -48.48 -26.59
N GLY A 51 -24.15 -48.26 -27.45
CA GLY A 51 -24.64 -46.95 -27.81
C GLY A 51 -25.43 -46.29 -26.67
N GLY A 52 -25.31 -45.01 -26.55
CA GLY A 52 -26.11 -44.17 -25.65
C GLY A 52 -26.06 -42.71 -26.11
N ARG A 53 -27.04 -42.31 -26.89
CA ARG A 53 -27.33 -40.90 -27.19
C ARG A 53 -27.73 -40.23 -25.89
N GLY A 54 -27.04 -39.20 -25.46
CA GLY A 54 -27.42 -38.30 -24.38
C GLY A 54 -26.84 -36.91 -24.64
N GLY A 55 -27.65 -36.03 -25.24
CA GLY A 55 -27.30 -34.63 -25.42
C GLY A 55 -27.19 -33.90 -24.09
N GLY A 56 -25.98 -33.60 -23.65
CA GLY A 56 -25.67 -32.73 -22.52
C GLY A 56 -25.36 -31.33 -23.03
N ARG A 57 -26.33 -30.44 -23.01
CA ARG A 57 -26.14 -29.02 -23.18
C ARG A 57 -25.17 -28.53 -22.10
N GLY A 58 -23.96 -28.14 -22.47
CA GLY A 58 -23.02 -27.42 -21.64
C GLY A 58 -23.63 -26.09 -21.19
N ARG A 59 -24.10 -26.04 -19.96
CA ARG A 59 -24.40 -24.79 -19.28
C ARG A 59 -23.07 -24.11 -18.94
N GLY A 60 -22.75 -23.08 -19.71
CA GLY A 60 -21.74 -22.10 -19.33
C GLY A 60 -22.08 -21.56 -17.95
N GLY A 61 -21.27 -21.88 -16.95
CA GLY A 61 -21.37 -21.34 -15.62
C GLY A 61 -21.12 -19.82 -15.68
N LYS A 62 -22.17 -19.03 -15.51
CA LYS A 62 -22.06 -17.62 -15.20
C LYS A 62 -21.33 -17.52 -13.85
N PRO A 63 -20.36 -16.57 -13.69
CA PRO A 63 -19.78 -16.33 -12.38
C PRO A 63 -20.91 -15.98 -11.42
N GLY A 64 -21.04 -16.79 -10.36
CA GLY A 64 -22.10 -16.68 -9.39
C GLY A 64 -22.04 -15.38 -8.64
N GLY A 65 -22.83 -14.40 -9.06
CA GLY A 65 -23.26 -13.31 -8.20
C GLY A 65 -24.03 -13.93 -7.02
N PHE A 66 -23.58 -13.73 -5.82
CA PHE A 66 -24.27 -14.19 -4.61
C PHE A 66 -25.65 -13.54 -4.59
N ARG A 67 -26.71 -14.28 -4.92
CA ARG A 67 -28.08 -13.85 -4.69
C ARG A 67 -28.26 -13.82 -3.19
N GLY A 68 -28.43 -12.63 -2.63
CA GLY A 68 -28.66 -12.38 -1.22
C GLY A 68 -29.93 -13.06 -0.75
N GLY A 69 -29.76 -14.09 0.05
CA GLY A 69 -30.79 -14.75 0.84
C GLY A 69 -30.60 -14.44 2.33
N ALA A 70 -30.25 -13.22 2.69
CA ALA A 70 -30.35 -12.65 4.02
C ALA A 70 -30.45 -11.14 3.85
N ASN A 71 -31.36 -10.50 4.56
CA ASN A 71 -31.51 -9.05 4.59
C ASN A 71 -30.20 -8.46 5.12
N VAL A 72 -29.30 -8.05 4.21
CA VAL A 72 -28.11 -7.27 4.57
C VAL A 72 -28.55 -5.83 4.70
N VAL A 73 -28.40 -5.27 5.90
CA VAL A 73 -28.68 -3.87 6.17
C VAL A 73 -27.37 -3.10 6.09
N ILE A 74 -27.37 -2.00 5.34
CA ILE A 74 -26.21 -1.11 5.24
C ILE A 74 -26.42 0.06 6.19
N GLU A 75 -25.49 0.23 7.12
CA GLU A 75 -25.47 1.33 8.07
C GLU A 75 -24.29 2.27 7.76
N PRO A 76 -24.47 3.59 7.84
CA PRO A 76 -23.36 4.52 7.71
C PRO A 76 -22.40 4.36 8.90
N HIS A 77 -21.09 4.39 8.61
CA HIS A 77 -20.05 4.45 9.63
C HIS A 77 -19.86 5.89 10.11
N ARG A 78 -19.18 6.10 11.25
CA ARG A 78 -18.82 7.46 11.73
C ARG A 78 -17.91 8.23 10.76
N HIS A 79 -17.13 7.52 9.93
CA HIS A 79 -16.37 8.12 8.84
C HIS A 79 -17.22 8.19 7.59
N GLU A 80 -17.40 9.39 7.05
CA GLU A 80 -18.18 9.61 5.83
C GLU A 80 -17.65 8.81 4.65
N GLY A 81 -18.54 8.25 3.84
CA GLY A 81 -18.19 7.40 2.70
C GLY A 81 -17.82 5.95 3.06
N VAL A 82 -17.80 5.62 4.34
CA VAL A 82 -17.60 4.27 4.86
C VAL A 82 -18.91 3.74 5.44
N PHE A 83 -19.18 2.44 5.28
CA PHE A 83 -20.40 1.81 5.73
C PHE A 83 -20.11 0.46 6.40
N ILE A 84 -21.06 -0.03 7.17
CA ILE A 84 -21.07 -1.37 7.75
C ILE A 84 -22.22 -2.15 7.14
N ALA A 85 -21.92 -3.28 6.55
CA ALA A 85 -22.90 -4.25 6.10
C ALA A 85 -23.21 -5.20 7.26
N ARG A 86 -24.41 -5.06 7.86
CA ARG A 86 -24.91 -5.95 8.90
C ARG A 86 -25.53 -7.19 8.28
N GLY A 87 -25.06 -8.36 8.69
CA GLY A 87 -25.54 -9.63 8.18
C GLY A 87 -25.23 -10.78 9.14
N LYS A 88 -24.90 -11.96 8.60
CA LYS A 88 -24.41 -13.08 9.42
C LYS A 88 -23.07 -12.74 10.08
N GLU A 89 -22.25 -12.02 9.35
CA GLU A 89 -20.97 -11.43 9.78
C GLU A 89 -20.98 -9.99 9.32
N ASP A 90 -20.66 -9.08 10.23
CA ASP A 90 -20.55 -7.66 9.91
C ASP A 90 -19.29 -7.42 9.08
N ALA A 91 -19.40 -6.57 8.06
CA ALA A 91 -18.28 -6.25 7.19
C ALA A 91 -18.19 -4.74 6.94
N LEU A 92 -16.96 -4.23 6.98
CA LEU A 92 -16.69 -2.87 6.51
C LEU A 92 -16.85 -2.84 4.99
N VAL A 93 -17.55 -1.83 4.48
CA VAL A 93 -17.81 -1.71 3.04
C VAL A 93 -17.70 -0.27 2.57
N THR A 94 -17.43 -0.10 1.27
CA THR A 94 -17.46 1.19 0.58
C THR A 94 -18.45 1.14 -0.57
N LEU A 95 -19.07 2.27 -0.90
CA LEU A 95 -19.95 2.40 -2.05
C LEU A 95 -19.13 2.22 -3.34
N ASN A 96 -19.48 1.23 -4.18
CA ASN A 96 -18.69 0.97 -5.38
C ASN A 96 -18.81 2.11 -6.40
N PHE A 97 -17.72 2.87 -6.56
CA PHE A 97 -17.63 3.94 -7.54
C PHE A 97 -17.80 3.44 -9.00
N VAL A 98 -17.45 2.17 -9.26
CA VAL A 98 -17.58 1.53 -10.58
C VAL A 98 -18.43 0.26 -10.45
N PRO A 99 -19.77 0.37 -10.48
CA PRO A 99 -20.65 -0.78 -10.31
C PRO A 99 -20.33 -1.93 -11.28
N GLY A 100 -20.38 -3.16 -10.78
CA GLY A 100 -20.03 -4.35 -11.56
C GLY A 100 -18.54 -4.67 -11.64
N SER A 101 -17.65 -3.81 -11.15
CA SER A 101 -16.20 -4.02 -11.16
C SER A 101 -15.66 -4.33 -9.75
N GLU A 102 -14.75 -5.27 -9.69
CA GLU A 102 -13.91 -5.58 -8.53
C GLU A 102 -12.46 -5.23 -8.85
N VAL A 103 -11.59 -5.10 -7.85
CA VAL A 103 -10.19 -4.71 -8.02
C VAL A 103 -9.24 -5.84 -7.65
N TYR A 104 -9.48 -6.54 -6.53
CA TYR A 104 -8.59 -7.58 -6.02
C TYR A 104 -9.35 -8.87 -5.65
N GLY A 105 -10.55 -9.09 -6.21
CA GLY A 105 -11.41 -10.23 -5.94
C GLY A 105 -12.22 -10.08 -4.64
N GLU A 106 -12.44 -8.86 -4.21
CA GLU A 106 -13.30 -8.54 -3.06
C GLU A 106 -14.76 -8.86 -3.34
N LYS A 107 -15.48 -9.26 -2.29
CA LYS A 107 -16.90 -9.53 -2.35
C LYS A 107 -17.69 -8.23 -2.59
N ARG A 108 -18.66 -8.29 -3.49
CA ARG A 108 -19.61 -7.20 -3.76
C ARG A 108 -20.97 -7.53 -3.18
N ILE A 109 -21.60 -6.56 -2.55
CA ILE A 109 -22.94 -6.65 -1.94
C ILE A 109 -23.82 -5.65 -2.67
N SER A 110 -24.93 -6.15 -3.25
CA SER A 110 -25.92 -5.29 -3.88
C SER A 110 -27.16 -5.24 -3.00
N VAL A 111 -27.59 -4.03 -2.69
CA VAL A 111 -28.81 -3.76 -1.92
C VAL A 111 -29.77 -2.99 -2.82
N GLU A 112 -31.02 -3.38 -2.83
CA GLU A 112 -32.08 -2.67 -3.55
C GLU A 112 -32.73 -1.69 -2.58
N ASN A 113 -32.65 -0.42 -2.89
CA ASN A 113 -33.26 0.65 -2.12
C ASN A 113 -34.16 1.48 -3.06
N GLU A 114 -35.46 1.52 -2.76
CA GLU A 114 -36.47 2.26 -3.55
C GLU A 114 -36.40 2.00 -5.05
N GLY A 115 -36.20 0.71 -5.45
CA GLY A 115 -36.10 0.32 -6.85
C GLY A 115 -34.75 0.60 -7.52
N THR A 116 -33.79 1.22 -6.80
CA THR A 116 -32.44 1.46 -7.27
C THR A 116 -31.48 0.44 -6.68
N LYS A 117 -30.72 -0.24 -7.54
CA LYS A 117 -29.70 -1.20 -7.09
C LYS A 117 -28.40 -0.48 -6.78
N ILE A 118 -28.05 -0.46 -5.51
CA ILE A 118 -26.80 0.12 -4.98
C ILE A 118 -25.82 -1.02 -4.71
N GLU A 119 -24.58 -0.87 -5.16
CA GLU A 119 -23.53 -1.87 -4.98
C GLU A 119 -22.43 -1.37 -4.04
N TYR A 120 -22.09 -2.21 -3.07
CA TYR A 120 -21.00 -1.96 -2.11
C TYR A 120 -19.90 -3.00 -2.28
N ARG A 121 -18.66 -2.62 -1.94
CA ARG A 121 -17.48 -3.49 -1.94
C ARG A 121 -17.03 -3.76 -0.53
N VAL A 122 -16.81 -5.05 -0.20
CA VAL A 122 -16.28 -5.44 1.12
C VAL A 122 -14.82 -5.03 1.23
N TRP A 123 -14.51 -4.33 2.30
CA TRP A 123 -13.18 -3.83 2.58
C TRP A 123 -12.48 -4.70 3.64
N ASN A 124 -11.53 -5.51 3.21
CA ASN A 124 -10.86 -6.49 4.06
C ASN A 124 -9.75 -5.83 4.90
N PRO A 125 -9.84 -5.83 6.24
CA PRO A 125 -8.83 -5.23 7.12
C PRO A 125 -7.48 -5.96 7.10
N PHE A 126 -7.45 -7.25 6.75
CA PHE A 126 -6.20 -8.00 6.58
C PHE A 126 -5.45 -7.67 5.28
N ARG A 127 -6.02 -6.84 4.43
CA ARG A 127 -5.42 -6.37 3.17
C ARG A 127 -5.29 -4.85 3.10
N SER A 128 -5.73 -4.15 4.13
CA SER A 128 -5.71 -2.69 4.14
C SER A 128 -5.52 -2.18 5.56
N LYS A 129 -4.39 -1.57 5.80
CA LYS A 129 -4.05 -0.97 7.08
C LYS A 129 -5.01 0.16 7.47
N LEU A 130 -5.54 0.89 6.46
CA LEU A 130 -6.57 1.90 6.70
C LEU A 130 -7.88 1.27 7.19
N ALA A 131 -8.32 0.14 6.61
CA ALA A 131 -9.49 -0.59 7.11
C ALA A 131 -9.26 -1.15 8.52
N ALA A 132 -8.05 -1.67 8.78
CA ALA A 132 -7.65 -2.13 10.11
C ALA A 132 -7.69 -0.98 11.13
N ALA A 133 -7.22 0.22 10.75
CA ALA A 133 -7.29 1.41 11.60
C ALA A 133 -8.74 1.84 11.90
N ILE A 134 -9.61 1.82 10.89
CA ILE A 134 -11.04 2.15 11.06
C ILE A 134 -11.72 1.18 12.04
N LEU A 135 -11.50 -0.13 11.87
CA LEU A 135 -12.05 -1.16 12.76
C LEU A 135 -11.36 -1.15 14.14
N GLY A 136 -10.10 -0.75 14.21
CA GLY A 136 -9.36 -0.51 15.46
C GLY A 136 -9.84 0.70 16.24
N GLY A 137 -10.72 1.50 15.66
CA GLY A 137 -11.40 2.60 16.34
C GLY A 137 -10.74 3.97 16.20
N VAL A 138 -9.93 4.21 15.16
CA VAL A 138 -9.35 5.54 14.90
C VAL A 138 -10.42 6.63 14.90
N ASP A 139 -10.20 7.75 15.58
CA ASP A 139 -11.21 8.81 15.71
C ASP A 139 -11.48 9.52 14.39
N HIS A 140 -10.42 9.85 13.65
CA HIS A 140 -10.54 10.56 12.38
C HIS A 140 -9.53 10.03 11.34
N ILE A 141 -10.01 9.74 10.13
CA ILE A 141 -9.14 9.38 8.99
C ILE A 141 -8.86 10.57 8.07
N TYR A 142 -9.62 11.66 8.20
CA TYR A 142 -9.53 12.87 7.37
C TYR A 142 -9.62 12.60 5.86
N ILE A 143 -10.30 11.54 5.48
CA ILE A 143 -10.62 11.17 4.11
C ILE A 143 -12.14 11.02 4.04
N GLY A 144 -12.79 11.84 3.26
CA GLY A 144 -14.23 11.84 3.06
C GLY A 144 -14.61 12.25 1.66
N PRO A 145 -15.92 12.33 1.34
CA PRO A 145 -16.40 12.77 0.04
C PRO A 145 -15.81 14.12 -0.37
N GLY A 146 -15.35 14.24 -1.62
CA GLY A 146 -14.74 15.46 -2.16
C GLY A 146 -13.29 15.73 -1.74
N SER A 147 -12.71 14.92 -0.84
CA SER A 147 -11.33 15.10 -0.40
C SER A 147 -10.32 14.86 -1.51
N LYS A 148 -9.25 15.66 -1.53
CA LYS A 148 -8.05 15.43 -2.34
C LYS A 148 -7.00 14.75 -1.48
N VAL A 149 -6.60 13.55 -1.88
CA VAL A 149 -5.70 12.69 -1.11
C VAL A 149 -4.43 12.41 -1.90
N LEU A 150 -3.27 12.59 -1.28
CA LEU A 150 -2.00 12.07 -1.76
C LEU A 150 -1.72 10.74 -1.05
N TYR A 151 -1.74 9.67 -1.80
CA TYR A 151 -1.50 8.31 -1.30
C TYR A 151 -0.08 7.87 -1.66
N LEU A 152 0.78 7.69 -0.66
CA LEU A 152 2.16 7.22 -0.81
C LEU A 152 2.25 5.72 -0.52
N GLY A 153 2.79 4.96 -1.47
CA GLY A 153 2.85 3.50 -1.38
C GLY A 153 1.55 2.83 -1.83
N ALA A 154 1.08 3.18 -3.02
CA ALA A 154 -0.21 2.73 -3.55
C ALA A 154 -0.28 1.24 -3.88
N ALA A 155 0.85 0.56 -4.00
CA ALA A 155 0.98 -0.84 -4.41
C ALA A 155 0.14 -1.15 -5.68
N SER A 156 -0.63 -2.23 -5.68
CA SER A 156 -1.53 -2.59 -6.78
C SER A 156 -2.87 -1.85 -6.80
N GLY A 157 -3.09 -0.92 -5.86
CA GLY A 157 -4.32 -0.11 -5.80
C GLY A 157 -5.44 -0.68 -4.95
N THR A 158 -5.18 -1.70 -4.13
CA THR A 158 -6.20 -2.31 -3.25
C THR A 158 -6.85 -1.28 -2.34
N THR A 159 -6.09 -0.64 -1.45
CA THR A 159 -6.61 0.40 -0.55
C THR A 159 -6.99 1.67 -1.31
N VAL A 160 -6.21 2.05 -2.32
CA VAL A 160 -6.49 3.22 -3.19
C VAL A 160 -7.88 3.14 -3.80
N SER A 161 -8.33 1.94 -4.21
CA SER A 161 -9.66 1.76 -4.79
C SER A 161 -10.80 2.03 -3.81
N HIS A 162 -10.62 1.72 -2.53
CA HIS A 162 -11.57 2.06 -1.48
C HIS A 162 -11.52 3.53 -1.11
N VAL A 163 -10.32 4.13 -1.07
CA VAL A 163 -10.17 5.59 -0.92
C VAL A 163 -10.86 6.32 -2.08
N SER A 164 -10.72 5.81 -3.31
CA SER A 164 -11.44 6.32 -4.49
C SER A 164 -12.96 6.25 -4.31
N ASP A 165 -13.49 5.15 -3.77
CA ASP A 165 -14.91 5.01 -3.44
C ASP A 165 -15.36 6.06 -2.41
N ILE A 166 -14.55 6.28 -1.36
CA ILE A 166 -14.87 7.21 -0.26
C ILE A 166 -14.90 8.66 -0.76
N VAL A 167 -13.87 9.08 -1.51
CA VAL A 167 -13.79 10.48 -1.96
C VAL A 167 -14.79 10.79 -3.07
N GLY A 168 -15.27 9.77 -3.78
CA GLY A 168 -16.31 9.91 -4.80
C GLY A 168 -15.89 10.73 -6.02
N PRO A 169 -16.86 11.15 -6.87
CA PRO A 169 -16.58 11.81 -8.15
C PRO A 169 -15.98 13.22 -8.00
N GLU A 170 -16.28 13.90 -6.92
CA GLU A 170 -15.77 15.27 -6.63
C GLU A 170 -14.39 15.25 -5.96
N GLY A 171 -13.96 14.09 -5.45
CA GLY A 171 -12.67 13.89 -4.83
C GLY A 171 -11.59 13.45 -5.82
N LEU A 172 -10.35 13.39 -5.34
CA LEU A 172 -9.20 13.01 -6.16
C LEU A 172 -8.16 12.26 -5.33
N VAL A 173 -7.60 11.18 -5.88
CA VAL A 173 -6.54 10.39 -5.27
C VAL A 173 -5.31 10.39 -6.16
N TYR A 174 -4.25 11.06 -5.74
CA TYR A 174 -2.92 10.95 -6.34
C TYR A 174 -2.21 9.75 -5.73
N ALA A 175 -2.02 8.70 -6.50
CA ALA A 175 -1.51 7.42 -6.03
C ALA A 175 -0.06 7.21 -6.48
N VAL A 176 0.90 7.39 -5.55
CA VAL A 176 2.33 7.26 -5.82
C VAL A 176 2.81 5.85 -5.50
N GLU A 177 3.44 5.19 -6.47
CA GLU A 177 3.98 3.85 -6.36
C GLU A 177 5.34 3.75 -7.03
N PHE A 178 6.35 3.24 -6.32
CA PHE A 178 7.70 3.10 -6.82
C PHE A 178 7.87 1.90 -7.77
N SER A 179 7.20 0.79 -7.44
CA SER A 179 7.35 -0.46 -8.19
C SER A 179 6.63 -0.41 -9.53
N HIS A 180 7.36 -0.53 -10.62
CA HIS A 180 6.76 -0.63 -11.96
C HIS A 180 5.84 -1.85 -12.13
N ARG A 181 6.09 -2.93 -11.39
CA ARG A 181 5.24 -4.12 -11.42
C ARG A 181 3.87 -3.81 -10.82
N SER A 182 3.84 -3.33 -9.59
CA SER A 182 2.60 -2.94 -8.92
C SER A 182 1.92 -1.75 -9.63
N GLY A 183 2.72 -0.86 -10.19
CA GLY A 183 2.25 0.30 -10.95
C GLY A 183 1.42 -0.06 -12.18
N ARG A 184 1.69 -1.20 -12.85
CA ARG A 184 0.85 -1.68 -13.95
C ARG A 184 -0.57 -2.01 -13.49
N ASP A 185 -0.69 -2.66 -12.34
CA ASP A 185 -1.99 -3.00 -11.76
C ASP A 185 -2.71 -1.73 -11.30
N LEU A 186 -1.99 -0.79 -10.68
CA LEU A 186 -2.51 0.52 -10.28
C LEU A 186 -3.05 1.32 -11.49
N ILE A 187 -2.34 1.32 -12.61
CA ILE A 187 -2.79 1.95 -13.86
C ILE A 187 -4.09 1.30 -14.36
N ASN A 188 -4.22 -0.03 -14.24
CA ASN A 188 -5.44 -0.72 -14.63
C ASN A 188 -6.63 -0.36 -13.72
N VAL A 189 -6.38 -0.12 -12.42
CA VAL A 189 -7.39 0.42 -11.49
C VAL A 189 -7.79 1.84 -11.91
N ALA A 190 -6.82 2.71 -12.20
CA ALA A 190 -7.06 4.10 -12.59
C ALA A 190 -7.82 4.24 -13.93
N LYS A 191 -7.63 3.31 -14.88
CA LYS A 191 -8.40 3.30 -16.14
C LYS A 191 -9.91 3.20 -15.93
N LYS A 192 -10.35 2.57 -14.85
CA LYS A 192 -11.77 2.42 -14.50
C LYS A 192 -12.25 3.47 -13.50
N ARG A 193 -11.34 4.10 -12.76
CA ARG A 193 -11.60 5.05 -11.68
C ARG A 193 -11.02 6.40 -12.04
N THR A 194 -11.85 7.26 -12.60
CA THR A 194 -11.45 8.58 -13.15
C THR A 194 -10.94 9.55 -12.10
N ASN A 195 -11.22 9.28 -10.82
CA ASN A 195 -10.75 10.06 -9.68
C ASN A 195 -9.41 9.53 -9.09
N VAL A 196 -8.72 8.63 -9.78
CA VAL A 196 -7.40 8.12 -9.38
C VAL A 196 -6.36 8.53 -10.42
N ILE A 197 -5.33 9.24 -10.00
CA ILE A 197 -4.17 9.62 -10.82
C ILE A 197 -2.99 8.75 -10.39
N PRO A 198 -2.58 7.74 -11.17
CA PRO A 198 -1.44 6.91 -10.86
C PRO A 198 -0.13 7.65 -11.19
N ILE A 199 0.82 7.62 -10.27
CA ILE A 199 2.14 8.24 -10.40
C ILE A 199 3.20 7.18 -10.10
N ILE A 200 3.91 6.73 -11.14
CA ILE A 200 4.92 5.68 -10.98
C ILE A 200 6.28 6.34 -10.79
N GLU A 201 6.54 6.72 -9.55
CA GLU A 201 7.73 7.44 -9.12
C GLU A 201 8.10 7.14 -7.65
N ASP A 202 9.33 7.46 -7.29
CA ASP A 202 9.82 7.35 -5.93
C ASP A 202 9.33 8.52 -5.06
N ALA A 203 8.58 8.22 -4.01
CA ALA A 203 8.04 9.20 -3.06
C ALA A 203 9.12 10.03 -2.32
N ARG A 204 10.39 9.59 -2.34
CA ARG A 204 11.53 10.37 -1.83
C ARG A 204 11.87 11.58 -2.69
N HIS A 205 11.35 11.63 -3.92
CA HIS A 205 11.68 12.66 -4.91
C HIS A 205 10.42 13.40 -5.39
N PRO A 206 9.70 14.13 -4.52
CA PRO A 206 8.44 14.80 -4.88
C PRO A 206 8.58 15.81 -6.02
N HIS A 207 9.77 16.36 -6.24
CA HIS A 207 10.04 17.27 -7.36
C HIS A 207 9.80 16.63 -8.74
N LYS A 208 9.92 15.29 -8.86
CA LYS A 208 9.71 14.59 -10.13
C LYS A 208 8.25 14.58 -10.57
N TYR A 209 7.30 14.61 -9.61
CA TYR A 209 5.87 14.60 -9.89
C TYR A 209 5.15 15.88 -9.44
N ARG A 210 5.92 16.92 -9.10
CA ARG A 210 5.36 18.18 -8.63
C ARG A 210 4.35 18.81 -9.59
N MET A 211 4.54 18.62 -10.90
CA MET A 211 3.64 19.17 -11.91
C MET A 211 2.31 18.41 -12.03
N LEU A 212 2.23 17.20 -11.44
CA LEU A 212 1.05 16.34 -11.53
C LEU A 212 0.14 16.48 -10.30
N VAL A 213 0.69 16.90 -9.16
CA VAL A 213 0.00 16.91 -7.87
C VAL A 213 -0.32 18.34 -7.46
N GLY A 214 -1.60 18.62 -7.26
CA GLY A 214 -2.08 19.86 -6.65
C GLY A 214 -2.02 19.82 -5.13
N MET A 215 -2.49 20.89 -4.47
CA MET A 215 -2.61 20.90 -3.01
C MET A 215 -3.69 19.93 -2.55
N VAL A 216 -3.34 19.12 -1.56
CA VAL A 216 -4.20 18.04 -1.02
C VAL A 216 -4.66 18.35 0.41
N ASP A 217 -5.78 17.77 0.79
CA ASP A 217 -6.36 17.87 2.13
C ASP A 217 -5.70 16.90 3.10
N THR A 218 -5.35 15.70 2.58
CA THR A 218 -4.79 14.61 3.39
C THR A 218 -3.65 13.91 2.64
N VAL A 219 -2.59 13.59 3.37
CA VAL A 219 -1.52 12.67 2.94
C VAL A 219 -1.70 11.36 3.68
N PHE A 220 -1.92 10.27 2.95
CA PHE A 220 -1.88 8.92 3.49
C PHE A 220 -0.58 8.23 3.07
N ALA A 221 0.11 7.59 4.01
CA ALA A 221 1.36 6.89 3.72
C ALA A 221 1.37 5.47 4.27
N ASP A 222 1.61 4.52 3.37
CA ASP A 222 1.87 3.11 3.67
C ASP A 222 3.17 2.68 2.97
N VAL A 223 4.26 3.33 3.35
CA VAL A 223 5.60 3.15 2.75
C VAL A 223 6.47 2.38 3.74
N ALA A 224 6.69 1.10 3.53
CA ALA A 224 7.51 0.26 4.39
C ALA A 224 9.01 0.54 4.20
N GLN A 225 9.47 1.73 4.56
CA GLN A 225 10.87 2.18 4.45
C GLN A 225 11.37 2.74 5.78
N PRO A 226 12.68 2.59 6.11
CA PRO A 226 13.24 3.12 7.36
C PRO A 226 13.14 4.64 7.50
N ASP A 227 13.10 5.37 6.38
CA ASP A 227 13.01 6.84 6.32
C ASP A 227 11.59 7.36 6.06
N GLN A 228 10.59 6.59 6.40
CA GLN A 228 9.18 6.86 6.10
C GLN A 228 8.69 8.20 6.67
N ALA A 229 9.05 8.57 7.91
CA ALA A 229 8.68 9.87 8.48
C ALA A 229 9.20 11.03 7.62
N ARG A 230 10.45 10.93 7.15
CA ARG A 230 11.05 11.90 6.23
C ARG A 230 10.31 11.96 4.90
N ILE A 231 9.95 10.81 4.33
CA ILE A 231 9.19 10.74 3.07
C ILE A 231 7.85 11.48 3.22
N VAL A 232 7.14 11.25 4.33
CA VAL A 232 5.87 11.96 4.59
C VAL A 232 6.11 13.45 4.74
N ALA A 233 7.13 13.86 5.49
CA ALA A 233 7.43 15.26 5.74
C ALA A 233 7.74 16.03 4.46
N ILE A 234 8.59 15.50 3.58
CA ILE A 234 8.92 16.18 2.31
C ILE A 234 7.72 16.28 1.37
N ASN A 235 6.85 15.26 1.34
CA ASN A 235 5.62 15.32 0.54
C ASN A 235 4.60 16.29 1.15
N ALA A 236 4.45 16.31 2.47
CA ALA A 236 3.57 17.27 3.15
C ALA A 236 4.00 18.72 2.88
N HIS A 237 5.30 19.02 2.92
CA HIS A 237 5.83 20.34 2.59
C HIS A 237 5.53 20.79 1.15
N HIS A 238 5.46 19.85 0.21
CA HIS A 238 5.19 20.18 -1.20
C HIS A 238 3.71 20.29 -1.52
N PHE A 239 2.88 19.43 -0.90
CA PHE A 239 1.52 19.19 -1.39
C PHE A 239 0.42 19.36 -0.35
N LEU A 240 0.73 19.26 0.96
CA LEU A 240 -0.31 19.32 1.98
C LEU A 240 -0.70 20.77 2.28
N LYS A 241 -1.99 21.03 2.30
CA LYS A 241 -2.52 22.34 2.72
C LYS A 241 -2.12 22.65 4.16
N ASN A 242 -1.97 23.93 4.49
CA ASN A 242 -1.81 24.34 5.88
C ASN A 242 -3.05 23.92 6.68
N GLY A 243 -2.84 23.26 7.80
CA GLY A 243 -3.94 22.66 8.57
C GLY A 243 -4.50 21.37 7.96
N GLY A 244 -3.95 20.90 6.84
CA GLY A 244 -4.25 19.58 6.30
C GLY A 244 -3.71 18.47 7.20
N HIS A 245 -4.13 17.25 6.94
CA HIS A 245 -3.90 16.10 7.83
C HIS A 245 -3.01 15.04 7.20
N PHE A 246 -2.38 14.26 8.04
CA PHE A 246 -1.63 13.08 7.60
C PHE A 246 -2.09 11.83 8.35
N VAL A 247 -2.05 10.72 7.67
CA VAL A 247 -2.30 9.38 8.21
C VAL A 247 -1.15 8.50 7.74
N ILE A 248 -0.35 7.99 8.67
CA ILE A 248 0.83 7.20 8.36
C ILE A 248 0.74 5.84 9.03
N SER A 249 0.91 4.77 8.25
CA SER A 249 1.03 3.41 8.76
C SER A 249 2.50 3.09 8.99
N ILE A 250 2.88 2.79 10.22
CA ILE A 250 4.24 2.52 10.65
C ILE A 250 4.39 1.03 10.92
N LYS A 251 5.32 0.36 10.24
CA LYS A 251 5.74 -1.01 10.50
C LYS A 251 7.05 -0.98 11.30
N ALA A 252 7.02 -1.36 12.56
CA ALA A 252 8.18 -1.29 13.44
C ALA A 252 9.39 -2.07 12.88
N SER A 253 9.19 -3.29 12.43
CA SER A 253 10.25 -4.17 11.92
C SER A 253 10.93 -3.68 10.62
N CYS A 254 10.32 -2.74 9.87
CA CYS A 254 10.95 -2.13 8.70
C CYS A 254 11.89 -0.99 9.07
N ILE A 255 11.76 -0.43 10.29
CA ILE A 255 12.57 0.69 10.78
C ILE A 255 13.70 0.13 11.65
N ASP A 256 13.35 -0.65 12.66
CA ASP A 256 14.29 -1.35 13.51
C ASP A 256 13.68 -2.70 13.95
N SER A 257 14.27 -3.79 13.48
CA SER A 257 13.82 -5.15 13.79
C SER A 257 14.29 -5.66 15.15
N THR A 258 15.18 -4.93 15.84
CA THR A 258 15.78 -5.31 17.12
C THR A 258 15.15 -4.60 18.31
N ALA A 259 14.55 -3.43 18.08
CA ALA A 259 13.89 -2.63 19.12
C ALA A 259 12.45 -3.10 19.38
N GLN A 260 11.94 -2.78 20.56
CA GLN A 260 10.52 -2.98 20.87
C GLN A 260 9.65 -2.08 19.99
N PRO A 261 8.51 -2.59 19.45
CA PRO A 261 7.65 -1.82 18.54
C PRO A 261 7.24 -0.44 19.08
N GLU A 262 6.90 -0.36 20.36
CA GLU A 262 6.47 0.88 21.02
C GLU A 262 7.58 1.93 21.04
N ALA A 263 8.82 1.51 21.22
CA ALA A 263 9.97 2.41 21.20
C ALA A 263 10.21 2.97 19.78
N VAL A 264 10.01 2.13 18.76
CA VAL A 264 10.12 2.54 17.36
C VAL A 264 9.01 3.54 17.03
N PHE A 265 7.76 3.28 17.41
CA PHE A 265 6.65 4.20 17.18
C PHE A 265 6.89 5.55 17.86
N ALA A 266 7.34 5.56 19.12
CA ALA A 266 7.66 6.79 19.83
C ALA A 266 8.80 7.59 19.17
N ALA A 267 9.80 6.91 18.61
CA ALA A 267 10.88 7.55 17.87
C ALA A 267 10.39 8.19 16.56
N GLU A 268 9.53 7.48 15.81
CA GLU A 268 8.96 8.01 14.58
C GLU A 268 8.03 9.21 14.83
N VAL A 269 7.21 9.16 15.87
CA VAL A 269 6.38 10.29 16.33
C VAL A 269 7.24 11.53 16.61
N LYS A 270 8.38 11.38 17.26
CA LYS A 270 9.31 12.51 17.50
C LYS A 270 9.90 13.07 16.22
N LYS A 271 10.22 12.21 15.23
CA LYS A 271 10.70 12.66 13.91
C LYS A 271 9.61 13.47 13.18
N LEU A 272 8.37 13.00 13.18
CA LEU A 272 7.23 13.72 12.60
C LEU A 272 7.06 15.10 13.26
N GLN A 273 7.15 15.19 14.57
CA GLN A 273 7.05 16.45 15.31
C GLN A 273 8.16 17.45 14.94
N ALA A 274 9.38 16.97 14.73
CA ALA A 274 10.50 17.80 14.32
C ALA A 274 10.25 18.43 12.93
N ASP A 275 9.52 17.72 12.05
CA ASP A 275 9.15 18.16 10.71
C ASP A 275 7.76 18.86 10.64
N LYS A 276 7.27 19.37 11.78
CA LYS A 276 6.02 20.18 11.89
C LYS A 276 4.74 19.41 11.57
N LEU A 277 4.83 18.10 11.58
CA LEU A 277 3.71 17.20 11.57
C LEU A 277 3.32 16.93 13.03
N LYS A 278 2.21 17.48 13.49
CA LYS A 278 1.77 17.32 14.88
C LYS A 278 0.87 16.08 15.00
N PRO A 279 1.36 14.98 15.58
CA PRO A 279 0.54 13.82 15.86
C PRO A 279 -0.60 14.18 16.82
N GLN A 280 -1.77 13.62 16.57
CA GLN A 280 -2.98 13.78 17.38
C GLN A 280 -3.42 12.46 18.00
N GLU A 281 -3.29 11.37 17.23
CA GLU A 281 -3.75 10.06 17.62
C GLU A 281 -2.77 8.98 17.13
N GLN A 282 -2.62 7.91 17.91
CA GLN A 282 -1.88 6.71 17.55
C GLN A 282 -2.67 5.49 17.96
N ILE A 283 -2.86 4.55 17.05
CA ILE A 283 -3.49 3.26 17.34
C ILE A 283 -2.62 2.13 16.81
N THR A 284 -2.66 0.96 17.47
CA THR A 284 -2.07 -0.28 16.98
C THR A 284 -3.06 -1.02 16.08
N LEU A 285 -2.56 -1.85 15.16
CA LEU A 285 -3.40 -2.53 14.18
C LEU A 285 -3.71 -4.00 14.51
N GLU A 286 -3.36 -4.48 15.71
CA GLU A 286 -3.80 -5.79 16.13
C GLU A 286 -5.34 -5.86 16.23
N PRO A 287 -5.92 -7.00 15.90
CA PRO A 287 -5.31 -8.28 15.51
C PRO A 287 -5.03 -8.44 14.00
N TYR A 288 -5.23 -7.41 13.20
CA TYR A 288 -5.17 -7.49 11.73
C TYR A 288 -3.72 -7.49 11.19
N GLU A 289 -2.88 -6.64 11.78
CA GLU A 289 -1.47 -6.46 11.38
C GLU A 289 -0.59 -6.38 12.63
N ARG A 290 0.35 -7.31 12.74
CA ARG A 290 1.27 -7.37 13.88
C ARG A 290 2.38 -6.34 13.77
N ASP A 291 2.76 -5.72 14.90
CA ASP A 291 3.83 -4.72 15.01
C ASP A 291 3.64 -3.52 14.07
N HIS A 292 2.36 -3.16 13.83
CA HIS A 292 2.00 -1.98 13.08
C HIS A 292 1.21 -0.99 13.95
N ALA A 293 1.46 0.29 13.70
CA ALA A 293 0.66 1.38 14.24
C ALA A 293 0.27 2.37 13.14
N VAL A 294 -0.87 3.01 13.31
CA VAL A 294 -1.28 4.17 12.51
C VAL A 294 -1.19 5.40 13.38
N VAL A 295 -0.53 6.44 12.86
CA VAL A 295 -0.44 7.75 13.46
C VAL A 295 -1.19 8.75 12.59
N VAL A 296 -2.10 9.49 13.21
CA VAL A 296 -2.89 10.53 12.56
C VAL A 296 -2.51 11.87 13.16
N GLY A 297 -2.47 12.91 12.34
CA GLY A 297 -2.12 14.23 12.84
C GLY A 297 -2.36 15.35 11.83
N VAL A 298 -1.92 16.54 12.20
CA VAL A 298 -2.12 17.78 11.44
C VAL A 298 -0.78 18.41 11.06
N TYR A 299 -0.71 18.96 9.86
CA TYR A 299 0.41 19.72 9.36
C TYR A 299 0.26 21.19 9.73
N ARG A 300 1.22 21.72 10.50
CA ARG A 300 1.28 23.12 10.92
C ARG A 300 2.66 23.70 10.62
N PRO A 301 2.91 24.18 9.41
CA PRO A 301 4.14 24.89 9.13
C PRO A 301 4.18 26.20 9.95
N PRO A 302 5.37 26.75 10.26
CA PRO A 302 5.46 28.06 10.87
C PRO A 302 4.82 29.09 9.94
N PRO A 303 4.27 30.18 10.51
CA PRO A 303 3.83 31.31 9.70
C PRO A 303 4.99 31.76 8.81
N LYS A 304 4.70 32.02 7.53
CA LYS A 304 5.71 32.63 6.64
C LYS A 304 6.14 33.95 7.29
N GLN A 305 7.42 34.07 7.57
CA GLN A 305 7.96 35.39 7.93
C GLN A 305 7.71 36.29 6.72
N SER A 306 6.90 37.33 6.91
CA SER A 306 6.71 38.39 5.92
C SER A 306 8.06 39.07 5.75
N SER A 307 8.72 38.83 4.64
CA SER A 307 9.89 39.57 4.17
C SER A 307 9.44 40.95 3.67
#